data_ec46eeaa15bbc9112cb441c42fd7589e
#
_entry.id   ec46eeaa15bbc9112cb441c42fd7589e
#
_cell.length_a   1.000
_cell.length_b   1.000
_cell.length_c   1.000
_cell.angle_alpha   90.00
_cell.angle_beta   90.00
_cell.angle_gamma   90.00
#
_symmetry.space_group_name_H-M   'P 1'
#
loop_
_entity.id
_entity.type
_entity.pdbx_description
1 polymer ?
#
loop_
_entity_poly.entity_id
_entity_poly.type
_entity_poly.pdbx_seq_one_letter_code
_entity_poly.pdbx_strand_id
1 'polypeptide(L)'
;TTLFRSNTFPSWKRAHPNRMLMHNGEINTIKGNVNWKRARQHKLIETLFGEDQHKVFQIVDEDGSDSAIVDNALEFLSLAMETEKAAMLLIPEPWLYNEANDANVRAFYEFYSYLMEPWDGPTMISFCNGDKLGALTDRNGLRPGRYTITKDNFIVFSSEVGVVDVPESNVAFKGQLNPGKLLLVDFKQNKVIENNDLKGAIAGELPYKAWIDNHKVDFDFENIQYQDSQWKDETLFKLQRQFAYTKEEIHKYIQELVEGKKDPIGAMGYDAPIAVLNERPESLFNYFKQLFAQVTNPPIDAYREKIVTSELSYLGGEGNLLAPDETVLDRIQLK
;
A
#
# COMPACT_ATOMS: atom_id res chain seq x y z
N THR A 1 22.46 9.30 13.25
CA THR A 1 21.05 8.99 13.49
C THR A 1 20.22 10.25 13.51
N THR A 2 19.52 10.54 12.47
CA THR A 2 18.62 11.67 12.44
C THR A 2 17.30 11.24 13.04
N LEU A 3 16.98 11.81 14.14
CA LEU A 3 15.92 11.33 15.00
C LEU A 3 14.69 12.20 14.97
N PHE A 4 14.76 13.33 14.26
CA PHE A 4 13.69 14.32 14.30
C PHE A 4 13.21 14.63 12.91
N ARG A 5 11.93 14.39 12.69
CA ARG A 5 11.24 14.94 11.54
C ARG A 5 10.79 16.35 11.86
N SER A 6 11.00 17.29 10.95
CA SER A 6 10.63 18.68 11.12
C SER A 6 9.12 18.93 11.30
N ASN A 7 8.28 17.96 10.92
CA ASN A 7 6.83 18.04 10.97
C ASN A 7 6.19 17.23 12.11
N THR A 8 6.98 16.67 13.03
CA THR A 8 6.48 15.90 14.17
C THR A 8 7.06 16.43 15.47
N PHE A 9 6.27 16.38 16.55
CA PHE A 9 6.78 16.71 17.88
C PHE A 9 7.76 15.64 18.35
N PRO A 10 9.03 15.97 18.61
CA PRO A 10 10.02 15.00 19.06
C PRO A 10 9.69 14.46 20.45
N SER A 11 9.88 13.16 20.61
CA SER A 11 9.78 12.49 21.91
C SER A 11 10.62 11.22 21.89
N TRP A 12 11.02 10.72 23.05
CA TRP A 12 11.75 9.46 23.15
C TRP A 12 10.94 8.29 22.59
N LYS A 13 9.63 8.29 22.76
CA LYS A 13 8.72 7.29 22.19
C LYS A 13 8.75 7.24 20.65
N ARG A 14 9.15 8.35 20.01
CA ARG A 14 9.20 8.50 18.55
C ARG A 14 10.63 8.49 18.00
N ALA A 15 11.59 8.17 18.83
CA ALA A 15 13.00 8.11 18.42
C ALA A 15 13.31 6.81 17.69
N HIS A 16 14.13 6.90 16.64
CA HIS A 16 14.73 5.73 16.00
C HIS A 16 15.97 5.24 16.77
N PRO A 17 16.28 3.92 16.68
CA PRO A 17 15.50 2.89 16.00
C PRO A 17 14.22 2.58 16.75
N ASN A 18 13.21 2.14 16.00
CA ASN A 18 12.02 1.53 16.57
C ASN A 18 12.34 0.11 17.10
N ARG A 19 11.34 -0.79 17.19
CA ARG A 19 11.56 -2.13 17.76
C ARG A 19 12.25 -3.07 16.76
N MET A 20 11.88 -3.03 15.50
CA MET A 20 12.40 -3.91 14.46
C MET A 20 12.99 -3.15 13.28
N LEU A 21 12.50 -1.94 12.97
CA LEU A 21 12.89 -1.23 11.77
C LEU A 21 13.46 0.17 12.00
N MET A 22 14.23 0.61 11.03
CA MET A 22 14.57 2.01 10.79
C MET A 22 13.96 2.45 9.47
N HIS A 23 13.42 3.65 9.42
CA HIS A 23 12.73 4.20 8.28
C HIS A 23 13.29 5.58 7.92
N ASN A 24 13.65 5.75 6.66
CA ASN A 24 13.91 7.05 6.07
C ASN A 24 12.88 7.28 4.96
N GLY A 25 11.99 8.22 5.19
CA GLY A 25 10.93 8.55 4.24
C GLY A 25 9.62 8.92 4.92
N GLU A 26 8.54 8.65 4.23
CA GLU A 26 7.17 8.90 4.70
C GLU A 26 6.21 7.91 4.05
N ILE A 27 5.32 7.33 4.84
CA ILE A 27 4.22 6.50 4.33
C ILE A 27 3.04 7.42 4.05
N ASN A 28 2.82 7.75 2.79
CA ASN A 28 1.77 8.69 2.38
C ASN A 28 0.35 8.12 2.57
N THR A 29 0.21 6.80 2.51
CA THR A 29 -1.07 6.10 2.67
C THR A 29 -1.42 5.75 4.11
N ILE A 30 -0.64 6.22 5.09
CA ILE A 30 -0.68 5.77 6.50
C ILE A 30 -2.09 5.80 7.10
N LYS A 31 -2.89 6.81 6.81
CA LYS A 31 -4.25 6.93 7.34
C LYS A 31 -5.16 5.81 6.85
N GLY A 32 -5.08 5.47 5.58
CA GLY A 32 -5.79 4.33 4.98
C GLY A 32 -5.32 3.01 5.58
N ASN A 33 -4.00 2.84 5.71
CA ASN A 33 -3.40 1.63 6.28
C ASN A 33 -3.83 1.39 7.73
N VAL A 34 -3.86 2.44 8.56
CA VAL A 34 -4.37 2.37 9.94
C VAL A 34 -5.84 1.96 9.96
N ASN A 35 -6.67 2.56 9.11
CA ASN A 35 -8.10 2.22 9.04
C ASN A 35 -8.33 0.75 8.64
N TRP A 36 -7.58 0.23 7.67
CA TRP A 36 -7.63 -1.17 7.29
C TRP A 36 -7.14 -2.11 8.40
N LYS A 37 -6.07 -1.73 9.11
CA LYS A 37 -5.61 -2.50 10.28
C LYS A 37 -6.68 -2.56 11.36
N ARG A 38 -7.32 -1.43 11.65
CA ARG A 38 -8.43 -1.36 12.62
C ARG A 38 -9.60 -2.25 12.21
N ALA A 39 -9.97 -2.25 10.93
CA ALA A 39 -11.06 -3.08 10.42
C ALA A 39 -10.78 -4.59 10.56
N ARG A 40 -9.52 -5.02 10.36
CA ARG A 40 -9.12 -6.43 10.34
C ARG A 40 -8.57 -6.95 11.67
N GLN A 41 -8.21 -6.07 12.61
CA GLN A 41 -7.42 -6.45 13.79
C GLN A 41 -8.05 -7.55 14.62
N HIS A 42 -9.36 -7.60 14.80
CA HIS A 42 -10.00 -8.64 15.60
C HIS A 42 -9.68 -10.04 15.09
N LYS A 43 -9.87 -10.27 13.80
CA LYS A 43 -9.58 -11.56 13.16
C LYS A 43 -8.10 -11.93 13.25
N LEU A 44 -7.22 -10.94 13.05
CA LEU A 44 -5.77 -11.15 13.10
C LEU A 44 -5.29 -11.45 14.52
N ILE A 45 -5.78 -10.72 15.50
CA ILE A 45 -5.45 -10.91 16.93
C ILE A 45 -5.98 -12.25 17.41
N GLU A 46 -7.23 -12.60 17.09
CA GLU A 46 -7.81 -13.89 17.42
C GLU A 46 -6.99 -15.06 16.85
N THR A 47 -6.53 -14.94 15.61
CA THR A 47 -5.72 -15.97 14.95
C THR A 47 -4.41 -16.24 15.67
N LEU A 48 -3.74 -15.18 16.18
CA LEU A 48 -2.43 -15.32 16.86
C LEU A 48 -2.55 -15.62 18.35
N PHE A 49 -3.52 -15.06 19.01
CA PHE A 49 -3.59 -15.04 20.47
C PHE A 49 -4.75 -15.86 21.05
N GLY A 50 -5.71 -16.30 20.24
CA GLY A 50 -6.83 -17.12 20.67
C GLY A 50 -7.55 -16.56 21.91
N GLU A 51 -7.54 -17.30 23.02
CA GLU A 51 -8.17 -16.88 24.28
C GLU A 51 -7.51 -15.63 24.89
N ASP A 52 -6.25 -15.37 24.60
CA ASP A 52 -5.50 -14.22 25.09
C ASP A 52 -5.71 -12.94 24.28
N GLN A 53 -6.57 -12.97 23.25
CA GLN A 53 -6.88 -11.82 22.39
C GLN A 53 -7.28 -10.56 23.18
N HIS A 54 -7.91 -10.73 24.34
CA HIS A 54 -8.32 -9.63 25.22
C HIS A 54 -7.15 -8.84 25.81
N LYS A 55 -5.91 -9.36 25.74
CA LYS A 55 -4.69 -8.68 26.21
C LYS A 55 -4.11 -7.74 25.14
N VAL A 56 -4.58 -7.85 23.90
CA VAL A 56 -4.11 -7.03 22.77
C VAL A 56 -5.23 -6.08 22.36
N PHE A 57 -5.03 -4.79 22.62
CA PHE A 57 -6.06 -3.77 22.34
C PHE A 57 -6.04 -3.29 20.91
N GLN A 58 -4.83 -3.12 20.36
CA GLN A 58 -4.61 -2.62 18.99
C GLN A 58 -3.27 -3.10 18.47
N ILE A 59 -3.18 -3.27 17.15
CA ILE A 59 -1.94 -3.71 16.49
C ILE A 59 -0.96 -2.54 16.36
N VAL A 60 -1.46 -1.34 16.09
CA VAL A 60 -0.64 -0.14 15.83
C VAL A 60 -0.96 0.97 16.82
N ASP A 61 0.07 1.70 17.25
CA ASP A 61 -0.09 2.94 18.03
C ASP A 61 -0.48 4.08 17.10
N GLU A 62 -1.78 4.39 17.03
CA GLU A 62 -2.33 5.39 16.10
C GLU A 62 -1.82 6.81 16.37
N ASP A 63 -1.36 7.10 17.58
CA ASP A 63 -0.72 8.38 17.94
C ASP A 63 0.77 8.41 17.56
N GLY A 64 1.31 7.29 17.07
CA GLY A 64 2.69 7.15 16.65
C GLY A 64 3.03 7.94 15.38
N SER A 65 4.31 8.02 15.06
CA SER A 65 4.74 8.43 13.72
C SER A 65 4.42 7.33 12.71
N ASP A 66 4.37 7.66 11.41
CA ASP A 66 4.24 6.65 10.35
C ASP A 66 5.29 5.54 10.47
N SER A 67 6.53 5.89 10.83
CA SER A 67 7.61 4.94 11.10
C SER A 67 7.29 3.99 12.26
N ALA A 68 6.74 4.49 13.36
CA ALA A 68 6.35 3.67 14.49
C ALA A 68 5.15 2.76 14.15
N ILE A 69 4.22 3.27 13.36
CA ILE A 69 3.04 2.51 12.93
C ILE A 69 3.44 1.37 11.97
N VAL A 70 4.35 1.62 11.02
CA VAL A 70 4.85 0.56 10.13
C VAL A 70 5.70 -0.46 10.89
N ASP A 71 6.46 -0.03 11.89
CA ASP A 71 7.21 -0.92 12.79
C ASP A 71 6.29 -1.86 13.56
N ASN A 72 5.22 -1.34 14.15
CA ASN A 72 4.21 -2.17 14.83
C ASN A 72 3.57 -3.18 13.88
N ALA A 73 3.25 -2.76 12.66
CA ALA A 73 2.68 -3.66 11.66
C ALA A 73 3.66 -4.76 11.25
N LEU A 74 4.94 -4.41 11.06
CA LEU A 74 5.99 -5.37 10.75
C LEU A 74 6.20 -6.37 11.89
N GLU A 75 6.30 -5.89 13.13
CA GLU A 75 6.43 -6.74 14.32
C GLU A 75 5.27 -7.72 14.41
N PHE A 76 4.03 -7.23 14.30
CA PHE A 76 2.83 -8.06 14.39
C PHE A 76 2.80 -9.16 13.30
N LEU A 77 3.08 -8.82 12.05
CA LEU A 77 3.11 -9.80 10.97
C LEU A 77 4.24 -10.82 11.14
N SER A 78 5.38 -10.38 11.68
CA SER A 78 6.53 -11.25 11.95
C SER A 78 6.29 -12.30 13.03
N LEU A 79 5.19 -12.20 13.78
CA LEU A 79 4.76 -13.27 14.70
C LEU A 79 4.17 -14.48 13.96
N ALA A 80 3.69 -14.29 12.73
CA ALA A 80 3.04 -15.33 11.95
C ALA A 80 3.79 -15.76 10.71
N MET A 81 4.74 -14.95 10.24
CA MET A 81 5.50 -15.22 9.02
C MET A 81 6.92 -14.67 9.14
N GLU A 82 7.80 -15.08 8.22
CA GLU A 82 9.16 -14.54 8.15
C GLU A 82 9.15 -13.02 7.95
N THR A 83 10.03 -12.32 8.66
CA THR A 83 10.04 -10.84 8.69
C THR A 83 10.25 -10.24 7.31
N GLU A 84 11.07 -10.84 6.46
CA GLU A 84 11.29 -10.41 5.09
C GLU A 84 10.02 -10.54 4.23
N LYS A 85 9.24 -11.59 4.43
CA LYS A 85 7.93 -11.76 3.78
C LYS A 85 6.95 -10.69 4.24
N ALA A 86 6.89 -10.42 5.54
CA ALA A 86 6.07 -9.34 6.09
C ALA A 86 6.46 -7.97 5.52
N ALA A 87 7.76 -7.69 5.41
CA ALA A 87 8.27 -6.46 4.81
C ALA A 87 7.90 -6.33 3.31
N MET A 88 8.00 -7.42 2.53
CA MET A 88 7.58 -7.45 1.13
C MET A 88 6.09 -7.18 0.96
N LEU A 89 5.25 -7.64 1.89
CA LEU A 89 3.81 -7.42 1.84
C LEU A 89 3.44 -5.98 2.21
N LEU A 90 4.14 -5.40 3.18
CA LEU A 90 3.91 -4.01 3.57
C LEU A 90 4.32 -3.05 2.47
N ILE A 91 5.49 -3.25 1.86
CA ILE A 91 6.05 -2.36 0.84
C ILE A 91 6.33 -3.18 -0.43
N PRO A 92 5.28 -3.50 -1.19
CA PRO A 92 5.42 -4.32 -2.39
C PRO A 92 6.15 -3.58 -3.51
N GLU A 93 6.90 -4.33 -4.32
CA GLU A 93 7.40 -3.81 -5.58
C GLU A 93 6.27 -3.64 -6.60
N PRO A 94 6.50 -2.88 -7.70
CA PRO A 94 5.55 -2.82 -8.80
C PRO A 94 5.44 -4.20 -9.46
N TRP A 95 4.34 -4.89 -9.23
CA TRP A 95 4.11 -6.24 -9.77
C TRP A 95 3.06 -6.25 -10.88
N LEU A 96 2.06 -5.38 -10.78
CA LEU A 96 1.00 -5.26 -11.77
C LEU A 96 1.58 -4.69 -13.07
N TYR A 97 1.36 -5.36 -14.18
CA TYR A 97 1.90 -5.02 -15.51
C TYR A 97 3.45 -5.07 -15.63
N ASN A 98 4.14 -5.64 -14.68
CA ASN A 98 5.58 -5.83 -14.77
C ASN A 98 5.90 -7.23 -15.33
N GLU A 99 6.02 -7.32 -16.64
CA GLU A 99 6.32 -8.58 -17.34
C GLU A 99 7.74 -9.10 -17.07
N ALA A 100 8.63 -8.24 -16.58
CA ALA A 100 9.99 -8.63 -16.22
C ALA A 100 10.08 -9.45 -14.92
N ASN A 101 9.03 -9.42 -14.08
CA ASN A 101 8.99 -10.23 -12.87
C ASN A 101 8.61 -11.68 -13.19
N ASP A 102 9.18 -12.60 -12.41
CA ASP A 102 8.79 -14.01 -12.43
C ASP A 102 7.27 -14.18 -12.20
N ALA A 103 6.66 -15.13 -12.90
CA ALA A 103 5.22 -15.35 -12.86
C ALA A 103 4.71 -15.74 -11.46
N ASN A 104 5.53 -16.49 -10.67
CA ASN A 104 5.16 -16.87 -9.31
C ASN A 104 5.26 -15.67 -8.37
N VAL A 105 6.27 -14.80 -8.55
CA VAL A 105 6.40 -13.54 -7.78
C VAL A 105 5.23 -12.61 -8.06
N ARG A 106 4.78 -12.50 -9.31
CA ARG A 106 3.57 -11.73 -9.63
C ARG A 106 2.33 -12.33 -8.98
N ALA A 107 2.17 -13.65 -9.07
CA ALA A 107 1.04 -14.35 -8.45
C ALA A 107 1.04 -14.20 -6.92
N PHE A 108 2.20 -14.23 -6.29
CA PHE A 108 2.35 -13.95 -4.86
C PHE A 108 1.79 -12.56 -4.49
N TYR A 109 2.23 -11.52 -5.18
CA TYR A 109 1.74 -10.17 -4.90
C TYR A 109 0.27 -9.98 -5.26
N GLU A 110 -0.19 -10.57 -6.37
CA GLU A 110 -1.60 -10.55 -6.75
C GLU A 110 -2.46 -11.20 -5.67
N PHE A 111 -2.10 -12.38 -5.21
CA PHE A 111 -2.82 -13.09 -4.15
C PHE A 111 -2.91 -12.26 -2.87
N TYR A 112 -1.80 -11.71 -2.39
CA TYR A 112 -1.80 -10.92 -1.17
C TYR A 112 -2.47 -9.55 -1.33
N SER A 113 -2.59 -9.03 -2.55
CA SER A 113 -3.35 -7.79 -2.79
C SER A 113 -4.84 -7.92 -2.49
N TYR A 114 -5.37 -9.15 -2.46
CA TYR A 114 -6.73 -9.43 -2.00
C TYR A 114 -6.89 -9.36 -0.48
N LEU A 115 -5.81 -9.47 0.25
CA LEU A 115 -5.79 -9.59 1.71
C LEU A 115 -5.27 -8.33 2.41
N MET A 116 -4.41 -7.58 1.75
CA MET A 116 -3.75 -6.42 2.36
C MET A 116 -3.48 -5.35 1.31
N GLU A 117 -3.75 -4.13 1.68
CA GLU A 117 -3.37 -2.94 0.94
C GLU A 117 -1.87 -2.66 1.02
N PRO A 118 -1.25 -2.06 -0.03
CA PRO A 118 0.13 -1.62 0.04
C PRO A 118 0.29 -0.42 0.97
N TRP A 119 1.42 -0.35 1.67
CA TRP A 119 1.87 0.82 2.41
C TRP A 119 2.81 1.60 1.51
N ASP A 120 2.41 2.77 1.06
CA ASP A 120 3.08 3.48 -0.02
C ASP A 120 3.56 4.87 0.40
N GLY A 121 4.68 5.25 -0.18
CA GLY A 121 5.36 6.52 0.02
C GLY A 121 6.84 6.43 -0.31
N PRO A 122 7.56 7.57 -0.38
CA PRO A 122 9.00 7.58 -0.56
C PRO A 122 9.67 6.95 0.67
N THR A 123 10.16 5.71 0.51
CA THR A 123 10.52 4.87 1.65
C THR A 123 11.81 4.09 1.42
N MET A 124 12.70 4.15 2.39
CA MET A 124 13.76 3.19 2.60
C MET A 124 13.62 2.67 4.02
N ILE A 125 13.45 1.35 4.16
CA ILE A 125 13.48 0.70 5.47
C ILE A 125 14.63 -0.28 5.56
N SER A 126 15.18 -0.42 6.77
CA SER A 126 15.96 -1.56 7.17
C SER A 126 15.36 -2.17 8.43
N PHE A 127 15.41 -3.48 8.53
CA PHE A 127 14.83 -4.21 9.66
C PHE A 127 15.78 -5.30 10.16
N CYS A 128 15.62 -5.67 11.42
CA CYS A 128 16.39 -6.75 12.03
C CYS A 128 15.51 -7.50 13.03
N ASN A 129 15.57 -8.81 12.97
CA ASN A 129 14.89 -9.69 13.93
C ASN A 129 15.86 -10.48 14.82
N GLY A 130 17.15 -10.11 14.82
CA GLY A 130 18.21 -10.78 15.57
C GLY A 130 18.98 -11.82 14.75
N ASP A 131 18.32 -12.59 13.91
CA ASP A 131 18.94 -13.61 13.05
C ASP A 131 19.20 -13.11 11.63
N LYS A 132 18.40 -12.16 11.18
CA LYS A 132 18.42 -11.60 9.82
C LYS A 132 18.40 -10.08 9.87
N LEU A 133 19.09 -9.45 8.92
CA LEU A 133 18.99 -8.03 8.62
C LEU A 133 18.53 -7.88 7.19
N GLY A 134 17.44 -7.13 7.00
CA GLY A 134 16.92 -6.83 5.67
C GLY A 134 16.88 -5.34 5.41
N ALA A 135 16.86 -4.98 4.14
CA ALA A 135 16.69 -3.61 3.70
C ALA A 135 15.93 -3.58 2.38
N LEU A 136 14.98 -2.66 2.25
CA LEU A 136 14.23 -2.48 1.01
C LEU A 136 13.91 -1.01 0.76
N THR A 137 13.69 -0.70 -0.50
CA THR A 137 13.26 0.61 -0.97
C THR A 137 11.83 0.55 -1.49
N ASP A 138 11.17 1.70 -1.51
CA ASP A 138 9.88 1.84 -2.17
C ASP A 138 9.97 1.47 -3.66
N ARG A 139 8.82 1.19 -4.25
CA ARG A 139 8.71 0.77 -5.65
C ARG A 139 9.31 1.74 -6.67
N ASN A 140 9.45 3.02 -6.33
CA ASN A 140 10.04 4.06 -7.17
C ASN A 140 11.51 4.35 -6.81
N GLY A 141 12.00 3.82 -5.68
CA GLY A 141 13.36 4.07 -5.20
C GLY A 141 13.64 5.55 -4.91
N LEU A 142 12.62 6.28 -4.41
CA LEU A 142 12.74 7.71 -4.13
C LEU A 142 13.70 8.00 -2.98
N ARG A 143 13.81 7.06 -2.03
CA ARG A 143 14.83 7.10 -1.00
C ARG A 143 15.95 6.13 -1.34
N PRO A 144 17.20 6.60 -1.37
CA PRO A 144 18.32 5.75 -1.69
C PRO A 144 18.59 4.74 -0.57
N GLY A 145 19.05 3.55 -0.95
CA GLY A 145 19.59 2.55 -0.05
C GLY A 145 20.94 2.09 -0.56
N ARG A 146 22.01 2.34 0.17
CA ARG A 146 23.38 2.00 -0.21
C ARG A 146 23.97 1.05 0.81
N TYR A 147 24.84 0.16 0.34
CA TYR A 147 25.51 -0.76 1.23
C TYR A 147 26.97 -0.98 0.84
N THR A 148 27.77 -1.26 1.85
CA THR A 148 29.17 -1.61 1.69
C THR A 148 29.42 -2.91 2.45
N ILE A 149 30.01 -3.89 1.78
CA ILE A 149 30.49 -5.12 2.38
C ILE A 149 32.01 -5.01 2.54
N THR A 150 32.50 -5.30 3.73
CA THR A 150 33.93 -5.23 4.04
C THR A 150 34.59 -6.58 3.92
N LYS A 151 35.93 -6.60 3.79
CA LYS A 151 36.73 -7.83 3.71
C LYS A 151 36.74 -8.62 5.01
N ASP A 152 36.47 -7.99 6.13
CA ASP A 152 36.31 -8.57 7.45
C ASP A 152 34.86 -8.93 7.80
N ASN A 153 34.00 -9.06 6.77
CA ASN A 153 32.64 -9.56 6.86
C ASN A 153 31.64 -8.64 7.62
N PHE A 154 31.87 -7.34 7.62
CA PHE A 154 30.83 -6.40 8.03
C PHE A 154 30.01 -5.95 6.83
N ILE A 155 28.74 -5.64 7.08
CA ILE A 155 27.89 -4.91 6.14
C ILE A 155 27.43 -3.61 6.77
N VAL A 156 27.60 -2.53 6.04
CA VAL A 156 27.07 -1.20 6.40
C VAL A 156 25.99 -0.88 5.40
N PHE A 157 24.76 -0.70 5.87
CA PHE A 157 23.62 -0.29 5.06
C PHE A 157 23.10 1.06 5.56
N SER A 158 22.85 2.00 4.65
CA SER A 158 22.34 3.33 4.97
C SER A 158 21.73 4.03 3.77
N SER A 159 20.93 5.07 4.00
CA SER A 159 20.47 5.97 2.94
C SER A 159 21.58 6.87 2.41
N GLU A 160 22.56 7.17 3.24
CA GLU A 160 23.65 8.11 2.92
C GLU A 160 25.01 7.42 2.92
N VAL A 161 25.90 7.90 2.06
CA VAL A 161 27.29 7.44 2.02
C VAL A 161 28.08 8.13 3.15
N GLY A 162 29.02 7.38 3.78
CA GLY A 162 29.95 7.96 4.76
C GLY A 162 29.39 8.09 6.17
N VAL A 163 28.28 7.42 6.51
CA VAL A 163 27.76 7.35 7.89
C VAL A 163 28.67 6.55 8.81
N VAL A 164 29.42 5.63 8.24
CA VAL A 164 30.48 4.87 8.89
C VAL A 164 31.72 5.00 8.03
N ASP A 165 32.82 5.37 8.64
CA ASP A 165 34.11 5.45 7.97
C ASP A 165 34.67 4.05 7.75
N VAL A 166 34.61 3.58 6.51
CA VAL A 166 35.17 2.29 6.08
C VAL A 166 36.40 2.57 5.22
N PRO A 167 37.62 2.23 5.67
CA PRO A 167 38.82 2.39 4.87
C PRO A 167 38.67 1.68 3.51
N GLU A 168 39.06 2.35 2.44
CA GLU A 168 38.88 1.80 1.08
C GLU A 168 39.63 0.49 0.88
N SER A 169 40.75 0.30 1.56
CA SER A 169 41.52 -0.97 1.61
C SER A 169 40.72 -2.15 2.18
N ASN A 170 39.71 -1.86 3.03
CA ASN A 170 38.87 -2.88 3.67
C ASN A 170 37.55 -3.11 2.91
N VAL A 171 37.26 -2.36 1.88
CA VAL A 171 36.02 -2.55 1.07
C VAL A 171 36.19 -3.79 0.20
N ALA A 172 35.22 -4.71 0.30
CA ALA A 172 35.07 -5.85 -0.60
C ALA A 172 34.10 -5.54 -1.74
N PHE A 173 32.96 -4.91 -1.41
CA PHE A 173 31.91 -4.58 -2.38
C PHE A 173 31.14 -3.33 -1.96
N LYS A 174 30.73 -2.53 -2.94
CA LYS A 174 29.79 -1.41 -2.75
C LYS A 174 28.58 -1.61 -3.67
N GLY A 175 27.40 -1.45 -3.14
CA GLY A 175 26.15 -1.61 -3.88
C GLY A 175 25.11 -0.57 -3.53
N GLN A 176 24.06 -0.55 -4.36
CA GLN A 176 22.87 0.28 -4.17
C GLN A 176 21.64 -0.58 -4.42
N LEU A 177 20.63 -0.43 -3.60
CA LEU A 177 19.32 -1.03 -3.86
C LEU A 177 18.61 -0.27 -4.98
N ASN A 178 18.16 -1.01 -5.96
CA ASN A 178 17.29 -0.49 -7.01
C ASN A 178 15.85 -0.36 -6.49
N PRO A 179 14.99 0.41 -7.19
CA PRO A 179 13.58 0.56 -6.84
C PRO A 179 12.87 -0.77 -6.60
N GLY A 180 12.16 -0.86 -5.48
CA GLY A 180 11.40 -2.05 -5.09
C GLY A 180 12.24 -3.29 -4.78
N LYS A 181 13.55 -3.18 -4.65
CA LYS A 181 14.44 -4.33 -4.38
C LYS A 181 14.72 -4.47 -2.90
N LEU A 182 14.96 -5.72 -2.52
CA LEU A 182 15.24 -6.16 -1.17
C LEU A 182 16.64 -6.81 -1.10
N LEU A 183 17.36 -6.51 -0.04
CA LEU A 183 18.59 -7.17 0.36
C LEU A 183 18.36 -7.85 1.70
N LEU A 184 18.79 -9.11 1.83
CA LEU A 184 18.72 -9.85 3.08
C LEU A 184 20.09 -10.40 3.46
N VAL A 185 20.45 -10.24 4.72
CA VAL A 185 21.63 -10.88 5.32
C VAL A 185 21.15 -11.89 6.35
N ASP A 186 21.50 -13.14 6.16
CA ASP A 186 21.21 -14.21 7.11
C ASP A 186 22.49 -14.49 7.94
N PHE A 187 22.44 -14.16 9.22
CA PHE A 187 23.59 -14.32 10.12
C PHE A 187 23.85 -15.78 10.48
N LYS A 188 22.82 -16.63 10.47
CA LYS A 188 22.99 -18.07 10.73
C LYS A 188 23.69 -18.78 9.58
N GLN A 189 23.37 -18.36 8.35
CA GLN A 189 23.96 -18.91 7.14
C GLN A 189 25.24 -18.17 6.70
N ASN A 190 25.58 -17.06 7.34
CA ASN A 190 26.64 -16.14 6.91
C ASN A 190 26.54 -15.77 5.42
N LYS A 191 25.33 -15.46 4.96
CA LYS A 191 25.04 -15.25 3.54
C LYS A 191 24.27 -13.96 3.31
N VAL A 192 24.67 -13.25 2.25
CA VAL A 192 23.85 -12.20 1.64
C VAL A 192 22.96 -12.86 0.59
N ILE A 193 21.66 -12.68 0.72
CA ILE A 193 20.66 -13.26 -0.18
C ILE A 193 20.15 -12.13 -1.07
N GLU A 194 20.26 -12.32 -2.37
CA GLU A 194 19.84 -11.33 -3.34
C GLU A 194 18.33 -11.35 -3.58
N ASN A 195 17.82 -10.23 -4.06
CA ASN A 195 16.41 -9.98 -4.28
C ASN A 195 15.65 -11.10 -5.01
N ASN A 196 16.20 -11.57 -6.13
CA ASN A 196 15.49 -12.54 -6.98
C ASN A 196 15.40 -13.92 -6.33
N ASP A 197 16.49 -14.36 -5.69
CA ASP A 197 16.54 -15.64 -4.99
C ASP A 197 15.57 -15.64 -3.80
N LEU A 198 15.57 -14.54 -3.04
CA LEU A 198 14.68 -14.39 -1.90
C LEU A 198 13.20 -14.37 -2.30
N LYS A 199 12.85 -13.53 -3.26
CA LYS A 199 11.48 -13.41 -3.74
C LYS A 199 10.98 -14.68 -4.41
N GLY A 200 11.83 -15.34 -5.17
CA GLY A 200 11.52 -16.63 -5.78
C GLY A 200 11.25 -17.72 -4.73
N ALA A 201 12.06 -17.78 -3.67
CA ALA A 201 11.86 -18.71 -2.57
C ALA A 201 10.53 -18.47 -1.84
N ILE A 202 10.25 -17.22 -1.47
CA ILE A 202 9.00 -16.84 -0.78
C ILE A 202 7.77 -17.07 -1.67
N ALA A 203 7.83 -16.71 -2.95
CA ALA A 203 6.74 -16.92 -3.88
C ALA A 203 6.50 -18.40 -4.22
N GLY A 204 7.48 -19.25 -3.99
CA GLY A 204 7.37 -20.70 -4.18
C GLY A 204 6.84 -21.47 -2.96
N GLU A 205 6.60 -20.82 -1.82
CA GLU A 205 6.10 -21.48 -0.60
C GLU A 205 4.70 -22.10 -0.77
N LEU A 206 3.83 -21.44 -1.51
CA LEU A 206 2.46 -21.88 -1.75
C LEU A 206 2.12 -21.74 -3.24
N PRO A 207 1.14 -22.48 -3.74
CA PRO A 207 0.82 -22.51 -5.17
C PRO A 207 -0.09 -21.32 -5.59
N TYR A 208 0.32 -20.09 -5.28
CA TYR A 208 -0.48 -18.88 -5.50
C TYR A 208 -1.02 -18.76 -6.93
N LYS A 209 -0.17 -19.06 -7.92
CA LYS A 209 -0.58 -18.99 -9.32
C LYS A 209 -1.70 -19.99 -9.64
N ALA A 210 -1.59 -21.21 -9.17
CA ALA A 210 -2.63 -22.23 -9.39
C ALA A 210 -3.95 -21.85 -8.68
N TRP A 211 -3.85 -21.27 -7.50
CA TRP A 211 -5.03 -20.77 -6.79
C TRP A 211 -5.73 -19.66 -7.57
N ILE A 212 -4.96 -18.67 -8.06
CA ILE A 212 -5.52 -17.56 -8.87
C ILE A 212 -6.17 -18.11 -10.14
N ASP A 213 -5.46 -18.95 -10.88
CA ASP A 213 -5.95 -19.50 -12.16
C ASP A 213 -7.24 -20.32 -11.99
N ASN A 214 -7.44 -21.00 -10.83
CA ASN A 214 -8.57 -21.89 -10.59
C ASN A 214 -9.79 -21.19 -9.95
N HIS A 215 -9.57 -20.11 -9.18
CA HIS A 215 -10.63 -19.55 -8.32
C HIS A 215 -10.99 -18.10 -8.66
N LYS A 216 -10.09 -17.32 -9.28
CA LYS A 216 -10.41 -15.94 -9.63
C LYS A 216 -11.50 -15.90 -10.69
N VAL A 217 -12.56 -15.17 -10.41
CA VAL A 217 -13.66 -14.95 -11.36
C VAL A 217 -13.56 -13.50 -11.88
N ASP A 218 -13.37 -13.37 -13.18
CA ASP A 218 -13.43 -12.07 -13.84
C ASP A 218 -14.89 -11.75 -14.20
N PHE A 219 -15.31 -10.54 -13.98
CA PHE A 219 -16.65 -10.10 -14.35
C PHE A 219 -16.72 -9.87 -15.85
N ASP A 220 -17.66 -10.55 -16.51
CA ASP A 220 -17.85 -10.44 -17.95
C ASP A 220 -18.72 -9.21 -18.31
N PHE A 221 -18.06 -8.08 -18.54
CA PHE A 221 -18.73 -6.85 -18.94
C PHE A 221 -19.26 -6.88 -20.38
N GLU A 222 -18.70 -7.72 -21.24
CA GLU A 222 -19.08 -7.75 -22.66
C GLU A 222 -20.46 -8.36 -22.87
N ASN A 223 -20.88 -9.25 -21.97
CA ASN A 223 -22.16 -9.95 -22.05
C ASN A 223 -23.27 -9.33 -21.16
N ILE A 224 -23.02 -8.16 -20.54
CA ILE A 224 -24.07 -7.47 -19.80
C ILE A 224 -25.12 -6.95 -20.77
N GLN A 225 -26.34 -7.46 -20.66
CA GLN A 225 -27.48 -6.88 -21.35
C GLN A 225 -27.89 -5.60 -20.64
N TYR A 226 -27.53 -4.47 -21.21
CA TYR A 226 -28.06 -3.20 -20.77
C TYR A 226 -29.52 -3.09 -21.16
N GLN A 227 -30.41 -3.00 -20.18
CA GLN A 227 -31.77 -2.52 -20.44
C GLN A 227 -31.70 -1.00 -20.65
N ASP A 228 -31.88 -0.59 -21.89
CA ASP A 228 -32.01 0.84 -22.21
C ASP A 228 -33.32 1.36 -21.59
N SER A 229 -33.23 1.96 -20.44
CA SER A 229 -34.36 2.55 -19.76
C SER A 229 -34.60 3.95 -20.35
N GLN A 230 -35.41 4.02 -21.36
CA GLN A 230 -35.89 5.30 -21.88
C GLN A 230 -36.82 5.95 -20.85
N TRP A 231 -36.26 6.79 -20.02
CA TRP A 231 -37.05 7.60 -19.08
C TRP A 231 -37.75 8.73 -19.81
N LYS A 232 -39.04 8.90 -19.55
CA LYS A 232 -39.75 10.13 -19.98
C LYS A 232 -39.12 11.33 -19.29
N ASP A 233 -39.06 12.46 -19.97
CA ASP A 233 -38.42 13.68 -19.47
C ASP A 233 -38.85 14.08 -18.06
N GLU A 234 -40.15 13.97 -17.75
CA GLU A 234 -40.65 14.25 -16.41
C GLU A 234 -40.09 13.31 -15.32
N THR A 235 -39.96 12.01 -15.64
CA THR A 235 -39.40 11.03 -14.73
C THR A 235 -37.89 11.25 -14.57
N LEU A 236 -37.20 11.50 -15.66
CA LEU A 236 -35.78 11.81 -15.65
C LEU A 236 -35.51 13.06 -14.80
N PHE A 237 -36.26 14.10 -14.95
CA PHE A 237 -36.10 15.33 -14.15
C PHE A 237 -36.36 15.10 -12.66
N LYS A 238 -37.34 14.27 -12.29
CA LYS A 238 -37.58 13.89 -10.90
C LYS A 238 -36.43 13.10 -10.32
N LEU A 239 -35.85 12.15 -11.07
CA LEU A 239 -34.71 11.38 -10.66
C LEU A 239 -33.47 12.27 -10.50
N GLN A 240 -33.18 13.14 -11.46
CA GLN A 240 -32.07 14.08 -11.34
C GLN A 240 -32.17 14.92 -10.06
N ARG A 241 -33.35 15.41 -9.73
CA ARG A 241 -33.57 16.14 -8.47
C ARG A 241 -33.45 15.27 -7.24
N GLN A 242 -33.93 14.04 -7.30
CA GLN A 242 -33.84 13.08 -6.20
C GLN A 242 -32.40 12.73 -5.87
N PHE A 243 -31.57 12.59 -6.90
CA PHE A 243 -30.13 12.33 -6.77
C PHE A 243 -29.28 13.62 -6.67
N ALA A 244 -29.93 14.78 -6.51
CA ALA A 244 -29.31 16.09 -6.33
C ALA A 244 -28.37 16.52 -7.49
N TYR A 245 -28.64 16.05 -8.72
CA TYR A 245 -27.91 16.53 -9.89
C TYR A 245 -28.30 17.96 -10.22
N THR A 246 -27.31 18.82 -10.34
CA THR A 246 -27.49 20.20 -10.80
C THR A 246 -27.38 20.30 -12.32
N LYS A 247 -27.90 21.37 -12.87
CA LYS A 247 -27.78 21.69 -14.31
C LYS A 247 -26.29 21.84 -14.73
N GLU A 248 -25.49 22.37 -13.83
CA GLU A 248 -24.05 22.54 -14.06
C GLU A 248 -23.35 21.20 -14.12
N GLU A 249 -23.63 20.28 -13.20
CA GLU A 249 -23.02 18.94 -13.21
C GLU A 249 -23.35 18.18 -14.48
N ILE A 250 -24.60 18.28 -14.95
CA ILE A 250 -25.01 17.61 -16.18
C ILE A 250 -24.27 18.18 -17.39
N HIS A 251 -24.22 19.51 -17.54
CA HIS A 251 -23.66 20.12 -18.75
C HIS A 251 -22.15 20.31 -18.71
N LYS A 252 -21.56 20.54 -17.53
CA LYS A 252 -20.12 20.83 -17.42
C LYS A 252 -19.26 19.60 -17.11
N TYR A 253 -19.86 18.58 -16.50
CA TYR A 253 -19.12 17.37 -16.13
C TYR A 253 -19.59 16.15 -16.93
N ILE A 254 -20.85 15.75 -16.81
CA ILE A 254 -21.33 14.52 -17.43
C ILE A 254 -21.30 14.61 -18.96
N GLN A 255 -21.78 15.71 -19.52
CA GLN A 255 -21.77 15.91 -20.98
C GLN A 255 -20.34 15.92 -21.55
N GLU A 256 -19.40 16.59 -20.88
CA GLU A 256 -17.99 16.61 -21.31
C GLU A 256 -17.34 15.21 -21.24
N LEU A 257 -17.67 14.42 -20.21
CA LEU A 257 -17.19 13.03 -20.09
C LEU A 257 -17.73 12.17 -21.24
N VAL A 258 -19.03 12.28 -21.54
CA VAL A 258 -19.69 11.44 -22.55
C VAL A 258 -19.33 11.85 -23.99
N GLU A 259 -19.45 13.13 -24.30
CA GLU A 259 -19.21 13.64 -25.67
C GLU A 259 -17.73 13.90 -25.93
N GLY A 260 -17.04 14.52 -24.98
CA GLY A 260 -15.65 14.92 -25.10
C GLY A 260 -14.66 13.78 -24.84
N LYS A 261 -15.08 12.69 -24.17
CA LYS A 261 -14.24 11.57 -23.76
C LYS A 261 -12.97 12.03 -23.06
N LYS A 262 -13.06 13.04 -22.23
CA LYS A 262 -11.97 13.67 -21.48
C LYS A 262 -12.49 14.13 -20.13
N ASP A 263 -11.58 14.30 -19.18
CA ASP A 263 -11.93 14.86 -17.89
C ASP A 263 -12.38 16.31 -18.04
N PRO A 264 -13.48 16.69 -17.38
CA PRO A 264 -13.99 18.05 -17.43
C PRO A 264 -13.04 19.02 -16.72
N ILE A 265 -12.79 20.17 -17.33
CA ILE A 265 -12.01 21.25 -16.71
C ILE A 265 -12.96 22.19 -15.99
N GLY A 266 -12.75 22.39 -14.69
CA GLY A 266 -13.53 23.28 -13.85
C GLY A 266 -12.69 24.28 -13.08
N ALA A 267 -13.31 25.33 -12.59
CA ALA A 267 -12.70 26.25 -11.64
C ALA A 267 -12.51 25.53 -10.29
N MET A 268 -11.37 25.77 -9.62
CA MET A 268 -11.10 25.20 -8.31
C MET A 268 -11.82 25.93 -7.17
N GLY A 269 -12.24 27.15 -7.38
CA GLY A 269 -13.02 27.92 -6.41
C GLY A 269 -14.46 27.39 -6.31
N TYR A 270 -14.93 27.25 -5.10
CA TYR A 270 -16.29 26.81 -4.80
C TYR A 270 -16.81 27.64 -3.63
N ASP A 271 -17.76 28.52 -3.88
CA ASP A 271 -18.32 29.49 -2.94
C ASP A 271 -19.72 29.13 -2.44
N ALA A 272 -20.26 27.98 -2.86
CA ALA A 272 -21.52 27.49 -2.34
C ALA A 272 -21.37 27.05 -0.86
N PRO A 273 -22.44 27.19 -0.05
CA PRO A 273 -22.41 26.68 1.31
C PRO A 273 -22.06 25.22 1.36
N ILE A 274 -21.26 24.83 2.36
CA ILE A 274 -20.95 23.40 2.58
C ILE A 274 -22.23 22.64 2.85
N ALA A 275 -22.30 21.37 2.43
CA ALA A 275 -23.53 20.59 2.44
C ALA A 275 -24.24 20.58 3.81
N VAL A 276 -23.48 20.49 4.90
CA VAL A 276 -24.02 20.48 6.28
C VAL A 276 -24.66 21.81 6.71
N LEU A 277 -24.32 22.91 6.05
CA LEU A 277 -24.88 24.27 6.30
C LEU A 277 -25.84 24.70 5.20
N ASN A 278 -26.15 23.85 4.23
CA ASN A 278 -27.03 24.15 3.13
C ASN A 278 -28.48 23.78 3.49
N GLU A 279 -29.43 24.67 3.21
CA GLU A 279 -30.84 24.37 3.39
C GLU A 279 -31.44 23.50 2.27
N ARG A 280 -30.69 23.31 1.19
CA ARG A 280 -31.09 22.44 0.08
C ARG A 280 -30.66 20.99 0.34
N PRO A 281 -31.43 20.00 -0.13
CA PRO A 281 -30.99 18.63 -0.15
C PRO A 281 -29.74 18.51 -1.02
N GLU A 282 -28.68 17.92 -0.44
CA GLU A 282 -27.42 17.69 -1.10
C GLU A 282 -27.17 16.18 -1.29
N SER A 283 -26.43 15.83 -2.34
CA SER A 283 -25.94 14.47 -2.51
C SER A 283 -25.09 14.07 -1.30
N LEU A 284 -25.20 12.81 -0.87
CA LEU A 284 -24.42 12.28 0.23
C LEU A 284 -22.92 12.53 0.06
N PHE A 285 -22.41 12.45 -1.16
CA PHE A 285 -20.99 12.68 -1.48
C PHE A 285 -20.54 14.11 -1.15
N ASN A 286 -21.42 15.11 -1.27
CA ASN A 286 -21.09 16.50 -0.99
C ASN A 286 -20.83 16.76 0.50
N TYR A 287 -21.36 15.94 1.41
CA TYR A 287 -21.07 16.04 2.85
C TYR A 287 -19.64 15.69 3.20
N PHE A 288 -18.95 14.95 2.33
CA PHE A 288 -17.56 14.53 2.50
C PHE A 288 -16.59 15.28 1.60
N LYS A 289 -17.09 16.22 0.78
CA LYS A 289 -16.27 16.99 -0.15
C LYS A 289 -15.49 18.07 0.60
N GLN A 290 -14.19 18.13 0.33
CA GLN A 290 -13.34 19.21 0.84
C GLN A 290 -13.54 20.49 0.01
N LEU A 291 -13.59 21.65 0.70
CA LEU A 291 -13.81 22.94 0.08
C LEU A 291 -12.59 23.87 0.11
N PHE A 292 -11.42 23.34 0.37
CA PHE A 292 -10.18 24.12 0.29
C PHE A 292 -9.45 23.86 -1.02
N ALA A 293 -8.63 24.81 -1.44
CA ALA A 293 -7.81 24.66 -2.63
C ALA A 293 -6.82 23.51 -2.47
N GLN A 294 -6.78 22.64 -3.46
CA GLN A 294 -5.86 21.52 -3.52
C GLN A 294 -4.98 21.66 -4.76
N VAL A 295 -3.84 20.96 -4.74
CA VAL A 295 -3.00 20.84 -5.94
C VAL A 295 -3.80 20.15 -7.03
N THR A 296 -3.96 20.80 -8.18
CA THR A 296 -4.71 20.28 -9.33
C THR A 296 -4.07 19.01 -9.89
N ASN A 297 -2.76 18.92 -9.78
CA ASN A 297 -1.95 17.85 -10.32
C ASN A 297 -0.99 17.37 -9.23
N PRO A 298 -1.46 16.58 -8.25
CA PRO A 298 -0.61 16.04 -7.22
C PRO A 298 0.49 15.17 -7.87
N PRO A 299 1.68 15.10 -7.29
CA PRO A 299 2.78 14.31 -7.83
C PRO A 299 2.48 12.81 -7.68
N ILE A 300 1.74 12.27 -8.64
CA ILE A 300 1.47 10.85 -8.81
C ILE A 300 2.23 10.39 -10.05
N ASP A 301 3.10 9.42 -9.88
CA ASP A 301 3.76 8.74 -11.00
C ASP A 301 2.84 7.68 -11.62
N ALA A 302 3.17 7.24 -12.85
CA ALA A 302 2.36 6.28 -13.59
C ALA A 302 2.20 4.91 -12.90
N TYR A 303 3.09 4.54 -11.99
CA TYR A 303 2.98 3.29 -11.22
C TYR A 303 2.01 3.44 -10.06
N ARG A 304 2.06 4.57 -9.35
CA ARG A 304 1.09 4.87 -8.29
C ARG A 304 -0.30 5.09 -8.83
N GLU A 305 -0.41 5.77 -9.96
CA GLU A 305 -1.68 6.02 -10.63
C GLU A 305 -2.45 4.71 -10.85
N LYS A 306 -1.79 3.67 -11.33
CA LYS A 306 -2.42 2.37 -11.55
C LYS A 306 -2.92 1.68 -10.28
N ILE A 307 -2.37 2.00 -9.13
CA ILE A 307 -2.75 1.38 -7.84
C ILE A 307 -3.73 2.28 -7.08
N VAL A 308 -3.42 3.57 -6.98
CA VAL A 308 -4.20 4.53 -6.19
C VAL A 308 -5.50 4.93 -6.90
N THR A 309 -5.45 5.02 -8.23
CA THR A 309 -6.60 5.36 -9.08
C THR A 309 -7.17 4.15 -9.81
N SER A 310 -6.75 2.95 -9.43
CA SER A 310 -7.28 1.73 -10.02
C SER A 310 -8.77 1.62 -9.78
N GLU A 311 -9.53 1.39 -10.84
CA GLU A 311 -10.95 1.09 -10.79
C GLU A 311 -11.22 -0.39 -10.48
N LEU A 312 -10.14 -1.17 -10.33
CA LEU A 312 -10.24 -2.58 -10.02
C LEU A 312 -10.72 -2.78 -8.58
N SER A 313 -11.81 -3.50 -8.43
CA SER A 313 -12.37 -3.88 -7.14
C SER A 313 -12.61 -5.38 -7.06
N TYR A 314 -12.42 -5.93 -5.88
CA TYR A 314 -12.66 -7.34 -5.60
C TYR A 314 -13.86 -7.47 -4.67
N LEU A 315 -14.87 -8.24 -5.07
CA LEU A 315 -16.05 -8.54 -4.26
C LEU A 315 -15.96 -9.95 -3.69
N GLY A 316 -16.29 -10.09 -2.44
CA GLY A 316 -16.31 -11.37 -1.73
C GLY A 316 -15.86 -11.24 -0.28
N GLY A 317 -15.88 -12.36 0.43
CA GLY A 317 -15.43 -12.41 1.82
C GLY A 317 -13.94 -12.13 1.95
N GLU A 318 -13.50 -11.39 2.96
CA GLU A 318 -12.08 -11.25 3.26
C GLU A 318 -11.54 -12.56 3.85
N GLY A 319 -10.44 -13.04 3.28
CA GLY A 319 -9.68 -14.17 3.81
C GLY A 319 -8.93 -13.81 5.10
N ASN A 320 -8.09 -14.74 5.55
CA ASN A 320 -7.21 -14.50 6.68
C ASN A 320 -5.77 -14.28 6.20
N LEU A 321 -5.24 -13.10 6.39
CA LEU A 321 -3.88 -12.74 6.00
C LEU A 321 -2.81 -13.64 6.66
N LEU A 322 -3.05 -14.11 7.89
CA LEU A 322 -2.11 -14.91 8.66
C LEU A 322 -2.24 -16.43 8.44
N ALA A 323 -3.34 -16.85 7.82
CA ALA A 323 -3.59 -18.24 7.43
C ALA A 323 -4.20 -18.26 6.02
N PRO A 324 -3.39 -17.91 5.00
CA PRO A 324 -3.89 -17.82 3.62
C PRO A 324 -4.14 -19.22 3.04
N ASP A 325 -5.27 -19.36 2.36
CA ASP A 325 -5.65 -20.54 1.59
C ASP A 325 -6.34 -20.15 0.29
N GLU A 326 -6.68 -21.13 -0.53
CA GLU A 326 -7.31 -20.92 -1.83
C GLU A 326 -8.70 -20.26 -1.75
N THR A 327 -9.41 -20.39 -0.64
CA THR A 327 -10.77 -19.82 -0.46
C THR A 327 -10.78 -18.30 -0.43
N VAL A 328 -9.64 -17.66 -0.24
CA VAL A 328 -9.47 -16.22 -0.38
C VAL A 328 -9.87 -15.71 -1.76
N LEU A 329 -9.77 -16.58 -2.76
CA LEU A 329 -9.96 -16.24 -4.17
C LEU A 329 -11.38 -16.46 -4.69
N ASP A 330 -12.31 -16.95 -3.85
CA ASP A 330 -13.72 -17.02 -4.19
C ASP A 330 -14.32 -15.60 -4.27
N ARG A 331 -13.77 -14.80 -5.18
CA ARG A 331 -14.08 -13.37 -5.35
C ARG A 331 -14.27 -13.04 -6.82
N ILE A 332 -15.18 -12.10 -7.05
CA ILE A 332 -15.41 -11.50 -8.36
C ILE A 332 -14.50 -10.27 -8.49
N GLN A 333 -13.74 -10.22 -9.55
CA GLN A 333 -12.98 -9.04 -9.94
C GLN A 333 -13.88 -8.11 -10.76
N LEU A 334 -14.00 -6.86 -10.34
CA LEU A 334 -14.65 -5.80 -11.10
C LEU A 334 -13.59 -4.83 -11.65
N LYS A 335 -13.76 -4.44 -12.89
CA LYS A 335 -12.95 -3.39 -13.55
C LYS A 335 -13.76 -2.12 -13.68
#